data_6507c9c6ab10a81bab1f4c8246d4243d
#
_entry.id   6507c9c6ab10a81bab1f4c8246d4243d
#
_cell.length_a   1.000
_cell.length_b   1.000
_cell.length_c   1.000
_cell.angle_alpha   90.00
_cell.angle_beta   90.00
_cell.angle_gamma   90.00
#
_symmetry.space_group_name_H-M   'P 1'
#
loop_
_entity.id
_entity.type
_entity.pdbx_description
1 polymer ?
#
loop_
_entity_poly.entity_id
_entity_poly.type
_entity_poly.pdbx_seq_one_letter_code
_entity_poly.pdbx_strand_id
1 'polypeptide(L)'
;MLIVLTGIDGSGKTTAARALVDSARAEGHHALLLSNHAARRRMSLFSERFGWSLPPRGADFVETCIRVVNVLVSHARALRFDGLVVMDRHLYCQLALRRVAGLSRGRLLPWLLEKLPDPDLTVHLDVDPQHAYERVMARGTDHEELADLEAFRSAYRSLPEFGDSIVVDANGTPEDTLAQLNTVIARKEPVRV
;
A
#
# COMPACT_ATOMS: atom_id res chain seq x y z
N MET A 1 14.11 11.12 0.84
CA MET A 1 12.65 11.29 0.99
C MET A 1 11.97 9.92 0.92
N LEU A 2 11.07 9.60 1.87
CA LEU A 2 10.34 8.34 1.91
C LEU A 2 8.83 8.58 1.71
N ILE A 3 8.26 7.99 0.66
CA ILE A 3 6.82 8.05 0.35
C ILE A 3 6.21 6.66 0.49
N VAL A 4 5.10 6.57 1.19
CA VAL A 4 4.30 5.34 1.32
C VAL A 4 3.00 5.49 0.55
N LEU A 5 2.71 4.57 -0.37
CA LEU A 5 1.43 4.51 -1.08
C LEU A 5 0.53 3.45 -0.48
N THR A 6 -0.70 3.83 -0.16
CA THR A 6 -1.75 2.97 0.37
C THR A 6 -3.01 3.05 -0.49
N GLY A 7 -3.98 2.18 -0.25
CA GLY A 7 -5.25 2.14 -0.98
C GLY A 7 -5.71 0.69 -1.24
N ILE A 8 -6.94 0.52 -1.71
CA ILE A 8 -7.54 -0.78 -2.04
C ILE A 8 -6.93 -1.39 -3.31
N ASP A 9 -7.17 -2.67 -3.55
CA ASP A 9 -6.76 -3.29 -4.80
C ASP A 9 -7.50 -2.64 -5.97
N GLY A 10 -6.83 -2.49 -7.11
CA GLY A 10 -7.35 -1.68 -8.24
C GLY A 10 -7.10 -0.16 -8.15
N SER A 11 -6.65 0.38 -7.01
CA SER A 11 -6.38 1.82 -6.88
C SER A 11 -5.14 2.34 -7.62
N GLY A 12 -4.38 1.48 -8.30
CA GLY A 12 -3.24 1.90 -9.12
C GLY A 12 -1.92 2.11 -8.39
N LYS A 13 -1.79 1.72 -7.09
CA LYS A 13 -0.58 1.91 -6.27
C LYS A 13 0.71 1.52 -6.96
N THR A 14 0.77 0.31 -7.50
CA THR A 14 1.98 -0.22 -8.14
C THR A 14 2.33 0.55 -9.41
N THR A 15 1.32 0.95 -10.19
CA THR A 15 1.50 1.77 -11.39
C THR A 15 2.02 3.16 -11.02
N ALA A 16 1.39 3.80 -10.07
CA ALA A 16 1.80 5.11 -9.56
C ALA A 16 3.21 5.10 -8.93
N ALA A 17 3.52 4.06 -8.13
CA ALA A 17 4.83 3.90 -7.51
C ALA A 17 5.94 3.75 -8.55
N ARG A 18 5.70 2.97 -9.61
CA ARG A 18 6.64 2.83 -10.73
C ARG A 18 6.80 4.14 -11.48
N ALA A 19 5.69 4.76 -11.85
CA ALA A 19 5.71 6.03 -12.59
C ALA A 19 6.49 7.13 -11.84
N LEU A 20 6.30 7.26 -10.51
CA LEU A 20 7.06 8.20 -9.68
C LEU A 20 8.56 7.90 -9.70
N VAL A 21 8.94 6.64 -9.53
CA VAL A 21 10.36 6.25 -9.53
C VAL A 21 10.99 6.45 -10.90
N ASP A 22 10.27 6.11 -11.97
CA ASP A 22 10.77 6.24 -13.34
C ASP A 22 10.88 7.71 -13.75
N SER A 23 9.92 8.58 -13.35
CA SER A 23 10.01 10.04 -13.57
C SER A 23 11.21 10.63 -12.85
N ALA A 24 11.40 10.35 -11.57
CA ALA A 24 12.54 10.85 -10.81
C ALA A 24 13.89 10.40 -11.42
N ARG A 25 13.97 9.16 -11.90
CA ARG A 25 15.18 8.67 -12.58
C ARG A 25 15.42 9.34 -13.92
N ALA A 26 14.37 9.62 -14.69
CA ALA A 26 14.46 10.34 -15.96
C ALA A 26 14.96 11.79 -15.77
N GLU A 27 14.68 12.38 -14.61
CA GLU A 27 15.16 13.69 -14.18
C GLU A 27 16.59 13.66 -13.59
N GLY A 28 17.22 12.47 -13.54
CA GLY A 28 18.58 12.28 -13.03
C GLY A 28 18.66 12.08 -11.52
N HIS A 29 17.53 11.90 -10.82
CA HIS A 29 17.51 11.66 -9.38
C HIS A 29 17.67 10.17 -9.04
N HIS A 30 18.29 9.89 -7.91
CA HIS A 30 18.29 8.54 -7.37
C HIS A 30 16.91 8.19 -6.82
N ALA A 31 16.33 7.10 -7.30
CA ALA A 31 15.01 6.66 -6.85
C ALA A 31 14.93 5.14 -6.68
N LEU A 32 14.23 4.68 -5.64
CA LEU A 32 14.11 3.28 -5.25
C LEU A 32 12.63 2.90 -5.01
N LEU A 33 12.17 1.84 -5.69
CA LEU A 33 10.88 1.23 -5.45
C LEU A 33 11.01 0.05 -4.49
N LEU A 34 10.22 0.04 -3.43
CA LEU A 34 10.11 -1.05 -2.46
C LEU A 34 8.68 -1.57 -2.42
N SER A 35 8.49 -2.84 -2.82
CA SER A 35 7.16 -3.46 -2.88
C SER A 35 6.95 -4.39 -1.69
N ASN A 36 6.01 -4.06 -0.82
CA ASN A 36 5.66 -4.82 0.38
C ASN A 36 4.45 -5.74 0.14
N HIS A 37 4.55 -6.61 -0.87
CA HIS A 37 3.45 -7.53 -1.19
C HIS A 37 3.24 -8.54 -0.05
N ALA A 38 1.97 -8.78 0.28
CA ALA A 38 1.60 -9.90 1.15
C ALA A 38 1.59 -11.21 0.36
N ALA A 39 1.81 -12.32 1.06
CA ALA A 39 1.77 -13.65 0.47
C ALA A 39 0.35 -14.14 0.16
N ARG A 40 -0.70 -13.33 0.33
CA ARG A 40 -2.11 -13.72 0.21
C ARG A 40 -2.39 -14.48 -1.08
N ARG A 41 -1.92 -13.96 -2.21
CA ARG A 41 -2.04 -14.62 -3.51
C ARG A 41 -1.28 -15.94 -3.60
N ARG A 42 -0.09 -16.04 -2.99
CA ARG A 42 0.67 -17.30 -2.95
C ARG A 42 -0.02 -18.30 -2.03
N MET A 43 -0.62 -17.84 -0.93
CA MET A 43 -1.36 -18.70 0.00
C MET A 43 -2.67 -19.22 -0.60
N SER A 44 -3.43 -18.42 -1.37
CA SER A 44 -4.62 -18.92 -2.06
C SER A 44 -4.27 -19.99 -3.09
N LEU A 45 -3.25 -19.77 -3.90
CA LEU A 45 -2.74 -20.76 -4.86
C LEU A 45 -2.22 -22.04 -4.17
N PHE A 46 -1.59 -21.92 -3.01
CA PHE A 46 -1.17 -23.08 -2.20
C PHE A 46 -2.36 -23.84 -1.61
N SER A 47 -3.35 -23.10 -1.10
CA SER A 47 -4.59 -23.66 -0.58
C SER A 47 -5.34 -24.43 -1.65
N GLU A 48 -5.48 -23.89 -2.85
CA GLU A 48 -6.11 -24.56 -3.99
C GLU A 48 -5.34 -25.79 -4.44
N ARG A 49 -4.00 -25.74 -4.44
CA ARG A 49 -3.15 -26.83 -4.91
C ARG A 49 -3.02 -28.00 -3.94
N PHE A 50 -3.12 -27.76 -2.64
CA PHE A 50 -2.90 -28.78 -1.61
C PHE A 50 -4.16 -29.09 -0.79
N GLY A 51 -5.30 -28.46 -1.07
CA GLY A 51 -6.55 -28.69 -0.34
C GLY A 51 -6.50 -28.29 1.14
N TRP A 52 -5.52 -27.48 1.55
CA TRP A 52 -5.34 -27.04 2.92
C TRP A 52 -5.78 -25.59 3.07
N SER A 53 -6.88 -25.37 3.78
CA SER A 53 -7.30 -24.02 4.19
C SER A 53 -6.79 -23.73 5.60
N LEU A 54 -5.93 -22.74 5.74
CA LEU A 54 -5.58 -22.23 7.06
C LEU A 54 -6.81 -21.55 7.68
N PRO A 55 -7.08 -21.75 8.98
CA PRO A 55 -8.11 -21.00 9.66
C PRO A 55 -7.81 -19.48 9.53
N PRO A 56 -8.83 -18.60 9.50
CA PRO A 56 -8.65 -17.16 9.23
C PRO A 56 -7.58 -16.48 10.12
N ARG A 57 -7.49 -16.87 11.38
CA ARG A 57 -6.46 -16.37 12.31
C ARG A 57 -5.06 -16.84 11.95
N GLY A 58 -4.92 -18.08 11.47
CA GLY A 58 -3.63 -18.61 11.03
C GLY A 58 -3.14 -17.92 9.75
N ALA A 59 -4.05 -17.71 8.81
CA ALA A 59 -3.77 -16.97 7.57
C ALA A 59 -3.37 -15.52 7.87
N ASP A 60 -4.10 -14.81 8.72
CA ASP A 60 -3.75 -13.45 9.18
C ASP A 60 -2.36 -13.40 9.85
N PHE A 61 -2.05 -14.39 10.71
CA PHE A 61 -0.75 -14.43 11.38
C PHE A 61 0.40 -14.55 10.38
N VAL A 62 0.31 -15.50 9.44
CA VAL A 62 1.36 -15.69 8.42
C VAL A 62 1.48 -14.46 7.53
N GLU A 63 0.35 -13.90 7.08
CA GLU A 63 0.35 -12.68 6.27
C GLU A 63 0.96 -11.49 7.02
N THR A 64 0.60 -11.34 8.30
CA THR A 64 1.16 -10.30 9.17
C THR A 64 2.67 -10.46 9.32
N CYS A 65 3.19 -11.66 9.59
CA CYS A 65 4.62 -11.91 9.72
C CYS A 65 5.37 -11.54 8.43
N ILE A 66 4.88 -11.98 7.28
CA ILE A 66 5.52 -11.69 5.98
C ILE A 66 5.52 -10.19 5.72
N ARG A 67 4.40 -9.52 5.94
CA ARG A 67 4.30 -8.07 5.75
C ARG A 67 5.21 -7.29 6.69
N VAL A 68 5.26 -7.67 7.96
CA VAL A 68 6.16 -7.05 8.94
C VAL A 68 7.60 -7.18 8.51
N VAL A 69 8.05 -8.39 8.14
CA VAL A 69 9.43 -8.61 7.66
C VAL A 69 9.72 -7.76 6.42
N ASN A 70 8.82 -7.75 5.43
CA ASN A 70 9.00 -6.96 4.22
C ASN A 70 9.11 -5.46 4.53
N VAL A 71 8.24 -4.93 5.39
CA VAL A 71 8.26 -3.51 5.78
C VAL A 71 9.54 -3.16 6.56
N LEU A 72 9.97 -4.01 7.50
CA LEU A 72 11.22 -3.80 8.24
C LEU A 72 12.44 -3.77 7.30
N VAL A 73 12.53 -4.72 6.37
CA VAL A 73 13.58 -4.75 5.35
C VAL A 73 13.51 -3.50 4.47
N SER A 74 12.31 -3.07 4.09
CA SER A 74 12.12 -1.87 3.27
C SER A 74 12.57 -0.61 4.01
N HIS A 75 12.24 -0.45 5.29
CA HIS A 75 12.75 0.66 6.11
C HIS A 75 14.26 0.61 6.26
N ALA A 76 14.84 -0.56 6.53
CA ALA A 76 16.30 -0.70 6.62
C ALA A 76 17.03 -0.34 5.31
N ARG A 77 16.40 -0.61 4.15
CA ARG A 77 16.91 -0.18 2.84
C ARG A 77 16.72 1.31 2.61
N ALA A 78 15.56 1.85 2.96
CA ALA A 78 15.26 3.27 2.84
C ALA A 78 16.24 4.14 3.64
N LEU A 79 16.58 3.74 4.87
CA LEU A 79 17.55 4.44 5.73
C LEU A 79 18.98 4.48 5.15
N ARG A 80 19.31 3.57 4.24
CA ARG A 80 20.64 3.49 3.60
C ARG A 80 20.66 4.08 2.19
N PHE A 81 19.53 4.55 1.72
CA PHE A 81 19.40 5.04 0.35
C PHE A 81 19.29 6.57 0.35
N ASP A 82 20.18 7.22 -0.40
CA ASP A 82 20.14 8.66 -0.63
C ASP A 82 19.36 8.96 -1.91
N GLY A 83 18.15 9.50 -1.75
CA GLY A 83 17.23 9.80 -2.85
C GLY A 83 15.77 9.59 -2.50
N LEU A 84 14.94 9.44 -3.53
CA LEU A 84 13.53 9.17 -3.40
C LEU A 84 13.29 7.68 -3.16
N VAL A 85 12.61 7.33 -2.08
CA VAL A 85 12.14 5.96 -1.82
C VAL A 85 10.62 5.93 -1.86
N VAL A 86 10.06 5.07 -2.69
CA VAL A 86 8.62 4.84 -2.77
C VAL A 86 8.31 3.43 -2.30
N MET A 87 7.51 3.31 -1.24
CA MET A 87 7.00 2.04 -0.74
C MET A 87 5.58 1.79 -1.26
N ASP A 88 5.41 0.74 -2.05
CA ASP A 88 4.10 0.21 -2.44
C ASP A 88 3.60 -0.73 -1.35
N ARG A 89 2.62 -0.28 -0.58
CA ARG A 89 2.03 -0.91 0.62
C ARG A 89 2.91 -0.78 1.88
N HIS A 90 2.22 -0.77 3.04
CA HIS A 90 2.81 -0.67 4.38
C HIS A 90 1.99 -1.46 5.40
N LEU A 91 2.30 -1.35 6.70
CA LEU A 91 1.54 -2.02 7.78
C LEU A 91 0.08 -1.55 7.87
N TYR A 92 -0.24 -0.35 7.40
CA TYR A 92 -1.63 0.16 7.30
C TYR A 92 -2.55 -0.80 6.54
N CYS A 93 -2.04 -1.44 5.47
CA CYS A 93 -2.77 -2.45 4.72
C CYS A 93 -3.18 -3.64 5.60
N GLN A 94 -2.29 -4.08 6.49
CA GLN A 94 -2.60 -5.21 7.38
C GLN A 94 -3.62 -4.82 8.45
N LEU A 95 -3.55 -3.60 8.98
CA LEU A 95 -4.55 -3.10 9.92
C LEU A 95 -5.94 -3.04 9.28
N ALA A 96 -6.03 -2.54 8.04
CA ALA A 96 -7.29 -2.49 7.30
C ALA A 96 -7.83 -3.90 7.00
N LEU A 97 -6.98 -4.84 6.55
CA LEU A 97 -7.38 -6.24 6.31
C LEU A 97 -7.89 -6.92 7.57
N ARG A 98 -7.24 -6.75 8.72
CA ARG A 98 -7.68 -7.29 10.01
C ARG A 98 -9.06 -6.75 10.38
N ARG A 99 -9.32 -5.48 10.10
CA ARG A 99 -10.61 -4.86 10.36
C ARG A 99 -11.71 -5.45 9.48
N VAL A 100 -11.45 -5.66 8.18
CA VAL A 100 -12.37 -6.36 7.27
C VAL A 100 -12.67 -7.78 7.77
N ALA A 101 -11.65 -8.50 8.22
CA ALA A 101 -11.78 -9.85 8.76
C ALA A 101 -12.42 -9.91 10.17
N GLY A 102 -12.86 -8.78 10.75
CA GLY A 102 -13.41 -8.72 12.12
C GLY A 102 -12.39 -9.08 13.20
N LEU A 103 -11.10 -9.04 12.90
CA LEU A 103 -10.04 -9.33 13.84
C LEU A 103 -9.66 -8.08 14.64
N SER A 104 -9.24 -8.28 15.89
CA SER A 104 -8.76 -7.18 16.71
C SER A 104 -7.53 -6.52 16.08
N ARG A 105 -7.42 -5.19 16.24
CA ARG A 105 -6.24 -4.43 15.81
C ARG A 105 -4.93 -4.98 16.38
N GLY A 106 -4.99 -5.58 17.58
CA GLY A 106 -3.81 -6.05 18.30
C GLY A 106 -2.92 -4.89 18.77
N ARG A 107 -1.78 -5.22 19.36
CA ARG A 107 -0.81 -4.25 19.90
C ARG A 107 0.46 -4.16 19.06
N LEU A 108 0.80 -5.24 18.36
CA LEU A 108 2.08 -5.35 17.63
C LEU A 108 2.17 -4.36 16.46
N LEU A 109 1.17 -4.32 15.58
CA LEU A 109 1.21 -3.46 14.40
C LEU A 109 1.20 -1.96 14.75
N PRO A 110 0.33 -1.46 15.67
CA PRO A 110 0.40 -0.09 16.12
C PRO A 110 1.74 0.26 16.76
N TRP A 111 2.25 -0.61 17.64
CA TRP A 111 3.56 -0.41 18.27
C TRP A 111 4.70 -0.34 17.24
N LEU A 112 4.67 -1.19 16.20
CA LEU A 112 5.66 -1.13 15.13
C LEU A 112 5.56 0.18 14.34
N LEU A 113 4.34 0.65 14.05
CA LEU A 113 4.14 1.93 13.38
C LEU A 113 4.72 3.10 14.18
N GLU A 114 4.56 3.10 15.51
CA GLU A 114 5.15 4.11 16.39
C GLU A 114 6.68 4.05 16.50
N LYS A 115 7.29 2.89 16.21
CA LYS A 115 8.75 2.67 16.33
C LYS A 115 9.50 2.78 15.03
N LEU A 116 8.82 2.59 13.93
CA LEU A 116 9.42 2.78 12.60
C LEU A 116 9.63 4.27 12.33
N PRO A 117 10.67 4.64 11.56
CA PRO A 117 10.81 6.01 11.08
C PRO A 117 9.56 6.44 10.32
N ASP A 118 9.05 7.62 10.64
CA ASP A 118 7.88 8.18 9.95
C ASP A 118 8.21 8.41 8.47
N PRO A 119 7.31 8.03 7.55
CA PRO A 119 7.42 8.43 6.16
C PRO A 119 7.32 9.96 6.04
N ASP A 120 8.06 10.54 5.12
CA ASP A 120 7.89 11.96 4.77
C ASP A 120 6.48 12.25 4.25
N LEU A 121 5.93 11.28 3.52
CA LEU A 121 4.56 11.33 3.01
C LEU A 121 3.90 9.94 3.08
N THR A 122 2.69 9.89 3.64
CA THR A 122 1.77 8.76 3.46
C THR A 122 0.64 9.23 2.55
N VAL A 123 0.52 8.60 1.38
CA VAL A 123 -0.51 8.94 0.39
C VAL A 123 -1.49 7.77 0.25
N HIS A 124 -2.76 8.08 0.39
CA HIS A 124 -3.84 7.15 0.15
C HIS A 124 -4.47 7.39 -1.22
N LEU A 125 -4.30 6.43 -2.13
CA LEU A 125 -4.96 6.46 -3.43
C LEU A 125 -6.41 5.98 -3.26
N ASP A 126 -7.33 6.95 -3.22
CA ASP A 126 -8.75 6.68 -3.05
C ASP A 126 -9.40 6.50 -4.43
N VAL A 127 -10.05 5.38 -4.61
CA VAL A 127 -10.75 5.02 -5.84
C VAL A 127 -12.13 4.51 -5.49
N ASP A 128 -13.11 4.75 -6.35
CA ASP A 128 -14.42 4.15 -6.23
C ASP A 128 -14.32 2.62 -6.34
N PRO A 129 -14.93 1.85 -5.42
CA PRO A 129 -14.85 0.39 -5.43
C PRO A 129 -15.31 -0.24 -6.74
N GLN A 130 -16.28 0.33 -7.42
CA GLN A 130 -16.74 -0.15 -8.73
C GLN A 130 -15.65 -0.01 -9.79
N HIS A 131 -14.99 1.16 -9.87
CA HIS A 131 -13.86 1.38 -10.78
C HIS A 131 -12.67 0.48 -10.43
N ALA A 132 -12.41 0.28 -9.14
CA ALA A 132 -11.37 -0.63 -8.68
C ALA A 132 -11.64 -2.07 -9.11
N TYR A 133 -12.90 -2.54 -8.95
CA TYR A 133 -13.35 -3.85 -9.36
C TYR A 133 -13.15 -4.08 -10.86
N GLU A 134 -13.60 -3.13 -11.69
CA GLU A 134 -13.43 -3.20 -13.14
C GLU A 134 -11.95 -3.33 -13.54
N ARG A 135 -11.06 -2.56 -12.88
CA ARG A 135 -9.61 -2.63 -13.11
C ARG A 135 -9.00 -3.96 -12.67
N VAL A 136 -9.48 -4.53 -11.55
CA VAL A 136 -9.03 -5.85 -11.07
C VAL A 136 -9.48 -6.93 -12.03
N MET A 137 -10.74 -6.93 -12.45
CA MET A 137 -11.28 -7.90 -13.41
C MET A 137 -10.59 -7.81 -14.77
N ALA A 138 -10.34 -6.61 -15.29
CA ALA A 138 -9.64 -6.40 -16.56
C ALA A 138 -8.20 -6.97 -16.55
N ARG A 139 -7.53 -7.03 -15.37
CA ARG A 139 -6.20 -7.65 -15.23
C ARG A 139 -6.23 -9.18 -15.27
N GLY A 140 -7.38 -9.78 -14.90
CA GLY A 140 -7.56 -11.24 -14.90
C GLY A 140 -6.64 -12.03 -13.96
N THR A 141 -5.98 -11.34 -13.02
CA THR A 141 -4.96 -11.96 -12.14
C THR A 141 -5.45 -12.22 -10.73
N ASP A 142 -6.51 -11.55 -10.31
CA ASP A 142 -7.06 -11.62 -8.96
C ASP A 142 -8.60 -11.69 -9.05
N HIS A 143 -9.21 -12.41 -8.12
CA HIS A 143 -10.66 -12.46 -7.94
C HIS A 143 -10.97 -11.73 -6.64
N GLU A 144 -11.38 -10.48 -6.75
CA GLU A 144 -11.87 -9.68 -5.61
C GLU A 144 -13.36 -9.45 -5.82
N GLU A 145 -14.17 -9.57 -4.79
CA GLU A 145 -15.58 -9.20 -4.85
C GLU A 145 -15.72 -7.68 -4.61
N LEU A 146 -16.74 -7.09 -5.23
CA LEU A 146 -17.03 -5.66 -5.05
C LEU A 146 -17.24 -5.32 -3.56
N ALA A 147 -17.98 -6.17 -2.84
CA ALA A 147 -18.24 -6.01 -1.42
C ALA A 147 -16.95 -6.01 -0.57
N ASP A 148 -15.94 -6.80 -0.95
CA ASP A 148 -14.64 -6.83 -0.27
C ASP A 148 -13.87 -5.53 -0.49
N LEU A 149 -13.90 -4.97 -1.70
CA LEU A 149 -13.27 -3.69 -2.01
C LEU A 149 -13.95 -2.52 -1.27
N GLU A 150 -15.30 -2.53 -1.16
CA GLU A 150 -16.06 -1.55 -0.38
C GLU A 150 -15.70 -1.64 1.11
N ALA A 151 -15.69 -2.86 1.66
CA ALA A 151 -15.31 -3.12 3.04
C ALA A 151 -13.87 -2.67 3.32
N PHE A 152 -12.96 -2.92 2.38
CA PHE A 152 -11.55 -2.55 2.52
C PHE A 152 -11.33 -1.03 2.47
N ARG A 153 -12.01 -0.32 1.55
CA ARG A 153 -12.02 1.15 1.51
C ARG A 153 -12.54 1.75 2.80
N SER A 154 -13.67 1.24 3.30
CA SER A 154 -14.26 1.67 4.58
C SER A 154 -13.32 1.40 5.75
N ALA A 155 -12.67 0.23 5.77
CA ALA A 155 -11.70 -0.14 6.79
C ALA A 155 -10.52 0.84 6.83
N TYR A 156 -9.92 1.20 5.68
CA TYR A 156 -8.85 2.20 5.63
C TYR A 156 -9.27 3.53 6.22
N ARG A 157 -10.41 4.07 5.79
CA ARG A 157 -10.94 5.35 6.25
C ARG A 157 -11.26 5.39 7.74
N SER A 158 -11.47 4.22 8.35
CA SER A 158 -11.76 4.08 9.79
C SER A 158 -10.51 3.86 10.65
N LEU A 159 -9.32 3.76 10.06
CA LEU A 159 -8.07 3.67 10.83
C LEU A 159 -7.73 5.04 11.44
N PRO A 160 -7.29 5.10 12.70
CA PRO A 160 -6.78 6.34 13.28
C PRO A 160 -5.66 6.99 12.44
N GLU A 161 -4.79 6.18 11.88
CA GLU A 161 -3.65 6.59 11.05
C GLU A 161 -4.07 7.17 9.70
N PHE A 162 -5.33 7.02 9.31
CA PHE A 162 -5.82 7.56 8.04
C PHE A 162 -5.82 9.09 8.03
N GLY A 163 -6.03 9.72 9.20
CA GLY A 163 -6.02 11.18 9.35
C GLY A 163 -4.69 11.84 8.97
N ASP A 164 -3.59 11.12 9.07
CA ASP A 164 -2.25 11.59 8.72
C ASP A 164 -1.91 11.37 7.24
N SER A 165 -2.80 10.73 6.48
CA SER A 165 -2.59 10.43 5.07
C SER A 165 -3.14 11.54 4.18
N ILE A 166 -2.39 11.88 3.14
CA ILE A 166 -2.89 12.73 2.07
C ILE A 166 -3.70 11.86 1.11
N VAL A 167 -4.95 12.21 0.91
CA VAL A 167 -5.83 11.49 -0.02
C VAL A 167 -5.69 12.06 -1.43
N VAL A 168 -5.41 11.18 -2.38
CA VAL A 168 -5.33 11.49 -3.82
C VAL A 168 -6.42 10.74 -4.53
N ASP A 169 -7.17 11.43 -5.38
CA ASP A 169 -8.21 10.83 -6.21
C ASP A 169 -7.57 9.97 -7.31
N ALA A 170 -7.87 8.67 -7.26
CA ALA A 170 -7.35 7.68 -8.20
C ALA A 170 -8.44 7.16 -9.17
N ASN A 171 -9.56 7.87 -9.33
CA ASN A 171 -10.61 7.48 -10.27
C ASN A 171 -10.25 7.79 -11.74
N GLY A 172 -9.41 8.77 -11.97
CA GLY A 172 -8.95 9.18 -13.30
C GLY A 172 -7.95 8.23 -13.93
N THR A 173 -7.20 8.74 -14.90
CA THR A 173 -6.13 8.02 -15.58
C THR A 173 -4.89 7.87 -14.68
N PRO A 174 -3.96 6.96 -15.00
CA PRO A 174 -2.67 6.88 -14.32
C PRO A 174 -1.88 8.20 -14.37
N GLU A 175 -2.00 8.95 -15.47
CA GLU A 175 -1.36 10.25 -15.70
C GLU A 175 -1.94 11.31 -14.78
N ASP A 176 -3.27 11.35 -14.60
CA ASP A 176 -3.93 12.27 -13.67
C ASP A 176 -3.49 12.00 -12.23
N THR A 177 -3.43 10.71 -11.85
CA THR A 177 -2.97 10.29 -10.53
C THR A 177 -1.51 10.70 -10.29
N LEU A 178 -0.64 10.52 -11.29
CA LEU A 178 0.76 10.91 -11.21
C LEU A 178 0.91 12.44 -11.08
N ALA A 179 0.15 13.22 -11.83
CA ALA A 179 0.18 14.68 -11.76
C ALA A 179 -0.23 15.19 -10.36
N GLN A 180 -1.26 14.59 -9.77
CA GLN A 180 -1.66 14.90 -8.39
C GLN A 180 -0.57 14.51 -7.38
N LEU A 181 0.05 13.33 -7.52
CA LEU A 181 1.15 12.90 -6.67
C LEU A 181 2.34 13.86 -6.74
N ASN A 182 2.75 14.27 -7.94
CA ASN A 182 3.83 15.23 -8.12
C ASN A 182 3.49 16.58 -7.46
N THR A 183 2.23 17.02 -7.54
CA THR A 183 1.78 18.25 -6.86
C THR A 183 1.89 18.12 -5.33
N VAL A 184 1.52 16.98 -4.77
CA VAL A 184 1.63 16.70 -3.33
C VAL A 184 3.09 16.65 -2.87
N ILE A 185 3.95 16.02 -3.65
CA ILE A 185 5.39 15.91 -3.38
C ILE A 185 6.05 17.29 -3.39
N ALA A 186 5.79 18.09 -4.43
CA ALA A 186 6.33 19.43 -4.57
C ALA A 186 5.96 20.38 -3.42
N ARG A 187 4.77 20.20 -2.83
CA ARG A 187 4.35 20.98 -1.64
C ARG A 187 5.10 20.60 -0.37
N LYS A 188 5.63 19.40 -0.30
CA LYS A 188 6.35 18.89 0.89
C LYS A 188 7.86 19.18 0.79
N GLU A 189 8.41 19.24 -0.41
CA GLU A 189 9.80 19.68 -0.59
C GLU A 189 9.87 21.17 -0.29
N PRO A 190 10.65 21.62 0.73
CA PRO A 190 10.91 23.02 0.90
C PRO A 190 11.64 23.50 -0.36
N VAL A 191 11.11 24.56 -0.98
CA VAL A 191 11.81 25.26 -2.07
C VAL A 191 13.24 25.50 -1.59
N ARG A 192 14.20 24.70 -2.10
CA ARG A 192 15.62 25.02 -1.92
C ARG A 192 15.89 26.26 -2.78
N VAL A 193 15.82 27.42 -2.13
CA VAL A 193 16.31 28.69 -2.67
C VAL A 193 17.85 28.69 -2.60
#